data_5679c9103c983cca3fb142e54ee99ed1
#
_entry.id   5679c9103c983cca3fb142e54ee99ed1
#
_cell.length_a   1.000
_cell.length_b   1.000
_cell.length_c   1.000
_cell.angle_alpha   90.00
_cell.angle_beta   90.00
_cell.angle_gamma   90.00
#
_symmetry.space_group_name_H-M   'P 1'
#
loop_
_entity.id
_entity.type
_entity.pdbx_description
1 polymer ?
#
loop_
_entity_poly.entity_id
_entity_poly.type
_entity_poly.pdbx_seq_one_letter_code
_entity_poly.pdbx_strand_id
1 'polypeptide(L)'
;VYQGTTPALTMQVEGADLTDKTVFVTIRCGNYSLTKTGEDVAVSYADGNSTVVIRLTQRETLLMQEPTATVQIRFVDENGNADATNKADFEVQESLYSAVIEFEGGDGE
;
A
#
# COMPACT_ATOMS: atom_id res chain seq x y z
N VAL A 1 7.66 -0.87 -8.72
CA VAL A 1 7.95 -1.66 -7.51
C VAL A 1 8.72 -2.91 -7.91
N TYR A 2 9.86 -3.13 -7.30
CA TYR A 2 10.60 -4.37 -7.50
C TYR A 2 10.16 -5.43 -6.49
N GLN A 3 10.07 -6.66 -6.92
CA GLN A 3 9.80 -7.79 -6.02
C GLN A 3 10.90 -7.92 -4.97
N GLY A 4 10.52 -8.30 -3.75
CA GLY A 4 11.47 -8.51 -2.68
C GLY A 4 11.97 -7.23 -2.02
N THR A 5 11.36 -6.09 -2.30
CA THR A 5 11.72 -4.81 -1.69
C THR A 5 10.62 -4.33 -0.75
N THR A 6 10.90 -3.26 -0.03
CA THR A 6 9.96 -2.72 0.96
C THR A 6 9.62 -1.27 0.63
N PRO A 7 8.92 -1.03 -0.47
CA PRO A 7 8.61 0.34 -0.87
C PRO A 7 7.52 0.96 -0.01
N ALA A 8 7.55 2.28 0.10
CA ALA A 8 6.42 3.04 0.59
C ALA A 8 5.64 3.53 -0.61
N LEU A 9 4.35 3.26 -0.63
CA LEU A 9 3.47 3.76 -1.68
C LEU A 9 2.70 4.95 -1.13
N THR A 10 2.76 6.06 -1.87
CA THR A 10 2.12 7.30 -1.46
C THR A 10 1.03 7.63 -2.47
N MET A 11 -0.18 7.86 -1.95
CA MET A 11 -1.33 8.16 -2.80
C MET A 11 -2.00 9.43 -2.29
N GLN A 12 -2.55 10.23 -3.20
CA GLN A 12 -3.29 11.42 -2.82
C GLN A 12 -4.77 11.24 -3.12
N VAL A 13 -5.61 11.67 -2.18
CA VAL A 13 -7.06 11.68 -2.35
C VAL A 13 -7.48 13.14 -2.30
N GLU A 14 -7.86 13.68 -3.47
CA GLU A 14 -8.18 15.09 -3.58
C GLU A 14 -9.58 15.40 -3.07
N GLY A 15 -9.70 16.52 -2.40
CA GLY A 15 -10.99 17.01 -1.96
C GLY A 15 -11.61 16.28 -0.78
N ALA A 16 -10.85 15.45 -0.09
CA ALA A 16 -11.38 14.70 1.06
C ALA A 16 -10.37 14.68 2.20
N ASP A 17 -10.87 14.82 3.42
CA ASP A 17 -10.08 14.68 4.63
C ASP A 17 -10.32 13.28 5.19
N LEU A 18 -9.32 12.43 5.11
CA LEU A 18 -9.43 11.04 5.57
C LEU A 18 -8.85 10.82 6.97
N THR A 19 -8.41 11.87 7.63
CA THR A 19 -7.73 11.73 8.94
C THR A 19 -8.67 11.28 10.05
N ASP A 20 -9.99 11.50 9.88
CA ASP A 20 -10.98 11.08 10.85
C ASP A 20 -11.80 9.88 10.37
N LYS A 21 -11.32 9.18 9.34
CA LYS A 21 -12.03 8.05 8.75
C LYS A 21 -11.20 6.77 8.90
N THR A 22 -11.88 5.64 8.82
CA THR A 22 -11.20 4.35 8.74
C THR A 22 -10.87 4.09 7.27
N VAL A 23 -9.59 3.88 6.98
CA VAL A 23 -9.09 3.80 5.61
C VAL A 23 -8.55 2.39 5.36
N PHE A 24 -8.97 1.81 4.24
CA PHE A 24 -8.52 0.49 3.79
C PHE A 24 -7.88 0.65 2.43
N VAL A 25 -6.63 0.20 2.29
CA VAL A 25 -5.91 0.24 1.02
C VAL A 25 -5.76 -1.19 0.53
N THR A 26 -6.36 -1.51 -0.61
CA THR A 26 -6.31 -2.87 -1.17
C THR A 26 -5.50 -2.85 -2.45
N ILE A 27 -4.59 -3.81 -2.57
CA ILE A 27 -3.77 -4.01 -3.77
C ILE A 27 -4.09 -5.39 -4.31
N ARG A 28 -4.27 -5.49 -5.62
CA ARG A 28 -4.48 -6.76 -6.30
C ARG A 28 -3.43 -6.91 -7.39
N CYS A 29 -2.76 -8.05 -7.43
CA CYS A 29 -1.79 -8.38 -8.46
C CYS A 29 -2.08 -9.82 -8.89
N GLY A 30 -2.74 -10.00 -10.02
CA GLY A 30 -3.19 -11.31 -10.47
C GLY A 30 -4.17 -11.93 -9.47
N ASN A 31 -3.84 -13.09 -8.95
CA ASN A 31 -4.66 -13.78 -7.96
C ASN A 31 -4.30 -13.41 -6.53
N TYR A 32 -3.27 -12.61 -6.34
CA TYR A 32 -2.84 -12.19 -5.01
C TYR A 32 -3.45 -10.84 -4.68
N SER A 33 -3.98 -10.70 -3.48
CA SER A 33 -4.45 -9.41 -3.01
C SER A 33 -4.09 -9.24 -1.54
N LEU A 34 -3.91 -7.98 -1.14
CA LEU A 34 -3.66 -7.64 0.25
C LEU A 34 -4.40 -6.36 0.60
N THR A 35 -4.70 -6.19 1.87
CA THR A 35 -5.34 -4.98 2.37
C THR A 35 -4.58 -4.49 3.58
N LYS A 36 -4.28 -3.18 3.59
CA LYS A 36 -3.66 -2.51 4.74
C LYS A 36 -4.70 -1.59 5.36
N THR A 37 -4.73 -1.55 6.69
CA THR A 37 -5.64 -0.69 7.43
C THR A 37 -5.05 -0.39 8.80
N GLY A 38 -5.68 0.51 9.56
CA GLY A 38 -5.27 0.82 10.91
C GLY A 38 -3.89 1.43 10.97
N GLU A 39 -3.04 0.86 11.80
CA GLU A 39 -1.68 1.39 12.01
C GLU A 39 -0.77 1.17 10.81
N ASP A 40 -1.16 0.31 9.88
CA ASP A 40 -0.38 0.07 8.68
C ASP A 40 -0.61 1.12 7.60
N VAL A 41 -1.49 2.07 7.84
CA VAL A 41 -1.82 3.13 6.89
C VAL A 41 -1.61 4.47 7.59
N ALA A 42 -0.74 5.30 7.02
CA ALA A 42 -0.52 6.64 7.53
C ALA A 42 -1.31 7.63 6.68
N VAL A 43 -2.09 8.48 7.32
CA VAL A 43 -2.94 9.45 6.63
C VAL A 43 -2.61 10.84 7.15
N SER A 44 -2.41 11.78 6.24
CA SER A 44 -2.25 13.19 6.60
C SER A 44 -3.09 14.03 5.65
N TYR A 45 -3.42 15.26 6.07
CA TYR A 45 -4.28 16.12 5.29
C TYR A 45 -3.66 17.52 5.24
N ALA A 46 -3.57 18.09 4.05
CA ALA A 46 -3.09 19.44 3.84
C ALA A 46 -3.59 19.97 2.50
N ASP A 47 -3.89 21.26 2.47
CA ASP A 47 -4.28 21.95 1.23
C ASP A 47 -5.44 21.30 0.50
N GLY A 48 -6.39 20.77 1.24
CA GLY A 48 -7.60 20.17 0.65
C GLY A 48 -7.43 18.74 0.18
N ASN A 49 -6.28 18.12 0.42
CA ASN A 49 -6.01 16.77 -0.06
C ASN A 49 -5.47 15.89 1.07
N SER A 50 -5.88 14.63 1.07
CA SER A 50 -5.30 13.64 1.97
C SER A 50 -4.17 12.90 1.29
N THR A 51 -3.09 12.63 2.03
CA THR A 51 -1.99 11.80 1.58
C THR A 51 -2.05 10.50 2.36
N VAL A 52 -2.08 9.38 1.66
CA VAL A 52 -2.17 8.05 2.24
C VAL A 52 -0.89 7.30 1.90
N VAL A 53 -0.20 6.80 2.92
CA VAL A 53 1.07 6.10 2.74
C VAL A 53 0.96 4.72 3.36
N ILE A 54 1.33 3.69 2.60
CA ILE A 54 1.47 2.34 3.10
C ILE A 54 2.88 1.84 2.79
N ARG A 55 3.34 0.87 3.56
CA ARG A 55 4.63 0.24 3.31
C ARG A 55 4.42 -1.24 3.05
N LEU A 56 5.05 -1.75 2.00
CA LEU A 56 4.97 -3.16 1.64
C LEU A 56 6.18 -3.91 2.20
N THR A 57 5.98 -5.18 2.55
CA THR A 57 7.06 -6.04 3.02
C THR A 57 7.69 -6.77 1.86
N GLN A 58 8.88 -7.36 2.09
CA GLN A 58 9.53 -8.18 1.07
C GLN A 58 8.63 -9.31 0.61
N ARG A 59 7.97 -9.99 1.56
CA ARG A 59 7.10 -11.12 1.23
C ARG A 59 5.93 -10.66 0.36
N GLU A 60 5.35 -9.49 0.69
CA GLU A 60 4.22 -8.99 -0.08
C GLU A 60 4.60 -8.68 -1.51
N THR A 61 5.75 -8.04 -1.72
CA THR A 61 6.17 -7.73 -3.09
C THR A 61 6.63 -8.97 -3.85
N LEU A 62 7.16 -9.99 -3.15
CA LEU A 62 7.51 -11.25 -3.81
C LEU A 62 6.27 -12.02 -4.29
N LEU A 63 5.14 -11.84 -3.62
CA LEU A 63 3.90 -12.49 -4.03
C LEU A 63 3.21 -11.79 -5.20
N MET A 64 3.66 -10.60 -5.57
CA MET A 64 3.16 -9.87 -6.72
C MET A 64 3.88 -10.38 -7.96
N GLN A 65 3.27 -11.35 -8.66
CA GLN A 65 3.93 -12.06 -9.75
C GLN A 65 3.45 -11.67 -11.14
N GLU A 66 2.56 -10.69 -11.23
CA GLU A 66 2.15 -10.13 -12.50
C GLU A 66 2.83 -8.78 -12.71
N PRO A 67 3.01 -8.33 -13.94
CA PRO A 67 3.75 -7.08 -14.19
C PRO A 67 3.01 -5.82 -13.78
N THR A 68 1.71 -5.91 -13.50
CA THR A 68 0.92 -4.76 -13.10
C THR A 68 0.10 -5.11 -11.88
N ALA A 69 0.07 -4.21 -10.91
CA ALA A 69 -0.78 -4.32 -9.74
C ALA A 69 -1.75 -3.14 -9.73
N THR A 70 -2.90 -3.33 -9.11
CA THR A 70 -3.94 -2.30 -9.03
C THR A 70 -4.20 -1.98 -7.56
N VAL A 71 -4.31 -0.70 -7.23
CA VAL A 71 -4.57 -0.25 -5.87
C VAL A 71 -5.85 0.57 -5.83
N GLN A 72 -6.61 0.42 -4.75
CA GLN A 72 -7.81 1.20 -4.51
C GLN A 72 -7.93 1.49 -3.02
N ILE A 73 -8.40 2.68 -2.68
CA ILE A 73 -8.63 3.08 -1.30
C ILE A 73 -10.13 3.11 -1.05
N ARG A 74 -10.58 2.46 0.03
CA ARG A 74 -11.94 2.58 0.53
C ARG A 74 -11.86 3.22 1.90
N PHE A 75 -12.85 4.02 2.25
CA PHE A 75 -12.88 4.64 3.57
C PHE A 75 -14.31 4.78 4.05
N VAL A 76 -14.46 4.80 5.37
CA VAL A 76 -15.77 4.88 6.01
C VAL A 76 -15.68 5.86 7.16
N ASP A 77 -16.73 6.66 7.37
CA ASP A 77 -16.78 7.60 8.47
C ASP A 77 -17.48 6.98 9.69
N GLU A 78 -17.55 7.72 10.78
CA GLU A 78 -18.13 7.22 12.03
C GLU A 78 -19.62 6.94 11.93
N ASN A 79 -20.29 7.48 10.92
CA ASN A 79 -21.72 7.25 10.71
C ASN A 79 -21.99 6.09 9.76
N GLY A 80 -20.94 5.41 9.29
CA GLY A 80 -21.09 4.29 8.39
C GLY A 80 -21.17 4.66 6.92
N ASN A 81 -20.97 5.94 6.57
CA ASN A 81 -20.94 6.35 5.17
C ASN A 81 -19.61 5.95 4.56
N ALA A 82 -19.66 5.19 3.48
CA ALA A 82 -18.46 4.65 2.85
C ALA A 82 -18.30 5.16 1.43
N ASP A 83 -17.05 5.30 1.01
CA ASP A 83 -16.73 5.73 -0.35
C ASP A 83 -15.44 5.05 -0.79
N ALA A 84 -15.07 5.21 -2.05
CA ALA A 84 -13.90 4.60 -2.61
C ALA A 84 -13.30 5.48 -3.67
N THR A 85 -11.96 5.39 -3.83
CA THR A 85 -11.27 6.11 -4.91
C THR A 85 -11.38 5.31 -6.21
N ASN A 86 -11.00 5.94 -7.31
CA ASN A 86 -10.76 5.20 -8.55
C ASN A 86 -9.57 4.27 -8.35
N LYS A 87 -9.53 3.20 -9.16
CA LYS A 87 -8.40 2.28 -9.16
C LYS A 87 -7.23 2.91 -9.88
N ALA A 88 -6.03 2.62 -9.42
CA ALA A 88 -4.80 3.07 -10.06
C ALA A 88 -3.86 1.88 -10.19
N ASP A 89 -3.09 1.86 -11.27
CA ASP A 89 -2.16 0.76 -11.51
C ASP A 89 -0.73 1.19 -11.24
N PHE A 90 0.12 0.24 -10.87
CA PHE A 90 1.56 0.48 -10.78
C PHE A 90 2.30 -0.76 -11.29
N GLU A 91 3.53 -0.55 -11.74
CA GLU A 91 4.34 -1.63 -12.31
C GLU A 91 5.03 -2.43 -11.23
N VAL A 92 5.15 -3.74 -11.49
CA VAL A 92 5.90 -4.65 -10.62
C VAL A 92 7.03 -5.24 -11.47
N GLN A 93 8.27 -5.04 -11.05
CA GLN A 93 9.44 -5.55 -11.76
C GLN A 93 9.96 -6.78 -11.05
N GLU A 94 10.36 -7.76 -11.84
CA GLU A 94 10.92 -8.99 -11.31
C GLU A 94 12.32 -8.77 -10.75
N SER A 95 12.60 -9.39 -9.61
CA SER A 95 13.94 -9.44 -9.04
C SER A 95 14.50 -10.83 -9.26
N LEU A 96 15.82 -10.92 -9.51
CA LEU A 96 16.42 -12.19 -9.81
C LEU A 96 16.44 -13.14 -8.61
N TYR A 97 16.61 -12.61 -7.42
CA TYR A 97 16.59 -13.42 -6.20
C TYR A 97 15.20 -13.37 -5.60
N SER A 98 14.56 -14.52 -5.49
CA SER A 98 13.14 -14.57 -5.14
C SER A 98 12.85 -14.92 -3.69
N ALA A 99 13.84 -14.92 -2.83
CA ALA A 99 13.65 -15.23 -1.41
C ALA A 99 13.70 -13.96 -0.56
N VAL A 100 13.13 -14.04 0.64
CA VAL A 100 13.24 -12.96 1.62
C VAL A 100 14.68 -12.90 2.10
N ILE A 101 15.23 -11.69 2.16
CA ILE A 101 16.59 -11.47 2.63
C ILE A 101 16.52 -10.94 4.06
N GLU A 102 17.26 -11.56 4.96
CA GLU A 102 17.33 -11.12 6.34
C GLU A 102 18.64 -10.39 6.59
N PHE A 103 18.57 -9.37 7.43
CA PHE A 103 19.76 -8.61 7.78
C PHE A 103 20.65 -9.46 8.70
N GLU A 104 21.87 -9.70 8.30
CA GLU A 104 22.78 -10.56 9.06
C GLU A 104 23.89 -9.81 9.76
N GLY A 105 24.11 -8.58 9.43
CA GLY A 105 25.23 -7.85 9.99
C GLY A 105 24.92 -7.11 11.27
N GLY A 106 23.73 -7.24 11.74
CA GLY A 106 23.29 -6.40 12.82
C GLY A 106 23.72 -6.81 14.18
N ASP A 107 24.22 -7.99 14.32
CA ASP A 107 24.50 -8.42 15.60
C ASP A 107 25.83 -8.05 15.97
N GLY A 108 26.00 -7.16 15.82
CA GLY A 108 27.04 -6.90 16.22
C GLY A 108 28.15 -6.96 15.71
N GLU A 109 27.86 -7.13 15.44
CA GLU A 109 28.71 -7.13 15.09
C GLU A 109 28.76 -6.54 15.09
#